data_985f9457e0acc84d453bf5670dd35916
#
_entry.id   985f9457e0acc84d453bf5670dd35916
#
_cell.length_a   1.000
_cell.length_b   1.000
_cell.length_c   1.000
_cell.angle_alpha   90.00
_cell.angle_beta   90.00
_cell.angle_gamma   90.00
#
_symmetry.space_group_name_H-M   'P 1'
#
loop_
_entity.id
_entity.type
_entity.pdbx_description
1 polymer ?
#
loop_
_entity_poly.entity_id
_entity_poly.type
_entity_poly.pdbx_seq_one_letter_code
_entity_poly.pdbx_strand_id
1 'polypeptide(L)'
;ELRTPLNAIIGYSEMLQEEAAEMENDDFGPDLERINGAGKHLLGLINDVLDISKIEAGAMDIYLETFPVADMIQDVQATIQPLVEKNSNSLEIDCPDSVGSIHSDVTKVRQGLLNLLSNASKFTEEGTISLKISKVTEEGVEWVNFAVADTGIGMTEEQMSGLFQAFARAEASTSRKFGGTGLGLAITRHFCQMMGGDVSVESESGVSSTFTMKLPAVAESPNTAER
;
A
#
# COMPACT_ATOMS: atom_id res chain seq x y z
N GLU A 1 -11.14 19.11 9.09
CA GLU A 1 -11.51 19.27 10.52
C GLU A 1 -11.41 17.95 11.30
N LEU A 2 -11.76 16.78 10.72
CA LEU A 2 -11.69 15.47 11.42
C LEU A 2 -10.26 15.02 11.78
N ARG A 3 -9.24 15.44 11.01
CA ARG A 3 -7.85 15.07 11.28
C ARG A 3 -7.31 15.64 12.60
N THR A 4 -7.71 16.86 12.97
CA THR A 4 -7.19 17.56 14.15
C THR A 4 -7.53 16.85 15.46
N PRO A 5 -8.82 16.52 15.76
CA PRO A 5 -9.15 15.79 16.97
C PRO A 5 -8.57 14.37 16.98
N LEU A 6 -8.47 13.74 15.82
CA LEU A 6 -7.92 12.39 15.73
C LEU A 6 -6.41 12.36 15.97
N ASN A 7 -5.65 13.32 15.44
CA ASN A 7 -4.24 13.49 15.76
C ASN A 7 -4.01 13.76 17.26
N ALA A 8 -4.94 14.49 17.91
CA ALA A 8 -4.88 14.68 19.35
C ALA A 8 -5.09 13.36 20.13
N ILE A 9 -6.07 12.53 19.73
CA ILE A 9 -6.30 11.22 20.35
C ILE A 9 -5.07 10.31 20.20
N ILE A 10 -4.48 10.25 19.00
CA ILE A 10 -3.27 9.48 18.72
C ILE A 10 -2.12 10.00 19.58
N GLY A 11 -1.85 11.31 19.57
CA GLY A 11 -0.75 11.90 20.31
C GLY A 11 -0.88 11.73 21.83
N TYR A 12 -2.07 11.89 22.41
CA TYR A 12 -2.30 11.63 23.82
C TYR A 12 -2.16 10.15 24.18
N SER A 13 -2.59 9.23 23.31
CA SER A 13 -2.39 7.81 23.58
C SER A 13 -0.91 7.40 23.50
N GLU A 14 -0.12 8.00 22.61
CA GLU A 14 1.33 7.79 22.54
C GLU A 14 2.04 8.32 23.80
N MET A 15 1.68 9.53 24.21
CA MET A 15 2.25 10.13 25.42
C MET A 15 1.93 9.30 26.70
N LEU A 16 0.70 8.81 26.82
CA LEU A 16 0.32 7.95 27.95
C LEU A 16 1.00 6.56 27.90
N GLN A 17 1.30 6.03 26.70
CA GLN A 17 2.10 4.81 26.57
C GLN A 17 3.54 5.01 27.06
N GLU A 18 4.16 6.14 26.71
CA GLU A 18 5.50 6.49 27.20
C GLU A 18 5.51 6.65 28.74
N GLU A 19 4.52 7.39 29.32
CA GLU A 19 4.38 7.55 30.75
C GLU A 19 4.13 6.22 31.49
N ALA A 20 3.28 5.34 30.93
CA ALA A 20 3.02 4.02 31.52
C ALA A 20 4.27 3.13 31.52
N ALA A 21 5.07 3.17 30.46
CA ALA A 21 6.33 2.45 30.38
C ALA A 21 7.37 2.97 31.40
N GLU A 22 7.46 4.30 31.61
CA GLU A 22 8.34 4.90 32.60
C GLU A 22 7.95 4.55 34.06
N MET A 23 6.65 4.38 34.32
CA MET A 23 6.12 4.02 35.65
C MET A 23 6.14 2.51 35.90
N GLU A 24 6.66 1.68 35.00
CA GLU A 24 6.60 0.22 35.06
C GLU A 24 5.15 -0.30 35.26
N ASN A 25 4.15 0.48 34.82
CA ASN A 25 2.73 0.17 34.97
C ASN A 25 2.17 -0.36 33.64
N ASP A 26 2.20 -1.65 33.46
CA ASP A 26 1.80 -2.33 32.22
C ASP A 26 0.27 -2.55 32.11
N ASP A 27 -0.51 -2.18 33.13
CA ASP A 27 -1.96 -2.45 33.18
C ASP A 27 -2.74 -1.72 32.06
N PHE A 28 -2.26 -0.55 31.61
CA PHE A 28 -2.92 0.27 30.59
C PHE A 28 -2.29 0.16 29.21
N GLY A 29 -1.10 -0.42 29.09
CA GLY A 29 -0.36 -0.55 27.82
C GLY A 29 -1.20 -1.14 26.68
N PRO A 30 -1.83 -2.31 26.87
CA PRO A 30 -2.64 -2.95 25.83
C PRO A 30 -3.88 -2.13 25.37
N ASP A 31 -4.50 -1.39 26.29
CA ASP A 31 -5.66 -0.56 25.97
C ASP A 31 -5.26 0.71 25.22
N LEU A 32 -4.14 1.32 25.60
CA LEU A 32 -3.54 2.46 24.90
C LEU A 32 -3.10 2.08 23.48
N GLU A 33 -2.49 0.90 23.30
CA GLU A 33 -2.17 0.36 21.97
C GLU A 33 -3.42 0.21 21.10
N ARG A 34 -4.52 -0.30 21.65
CA ARG A 34 -5.79 -0.43 20.93
C ARG A 34 -6.36 0.93 20.55
N ILE A 35 -6.31 1.92 21.43
CA ILE A 35 -6.78 3.29 21.16
C ILE A 35 -5.93 3.92 20.05
N ASN A 36 -4.61 3.82 20.15
CA ASN A 36 -3.67 4.32 19.15
C ASN A 36 -3.91 3.66 17.77
N GLY A 37 -3.99 2.34 17.77
CA GLY A 37 -4.26 1.56 16.55
C GLY A 37 -5.61 1.92 15.91
N ALA A 38 -6.67 2.09 16.71
CA ALA A 38 -7.98 2.51 16.21
C ALA A 38 -7.94 3.94 15.66
N GLY A 39 -7.22 4.85 16.32
CA GLY A 39 -7.00 6.22 15.86
C GLY A 39 -6.25 6.27 14.51
N LYS A 40 -5.14 5.56 14.39
CA LYS A 40 -4.36 5.46 13.14
C LYS A 40 -5.19 4.84 12.02
N HIS A 41 -5.97 3.81 12.32
CA HIS A 41 -6.87 3.19 11.35
C HIS A 41 -7.92 4.17 10.84
N LEU A 42 -8.60 4.91 11.73
CA LEU A 42 -9.60 5.90 11.35
C LEU A 42 -8.99 7.06 10.53
N LEU A 43 -7.77 7.49 10.86
CA LEU A 43 -7.05 8.50 10.07
C LEU A 43 -6.77 8.00 8.65
N GLY A 44 -6.36 6.73 8.51
CA GLY A 44 -6.20 6.07 7.22
C GLY A 44 -7.49 6.08 6.40
N LEU A 45 -8.63 5.69 7.02
CA LEU A 45 -9.95 5.72 6.38
C LEU A 45 -10.34 7.11 5.85
N ILE A 46 -10.13 8.14 6.67
CA ILE A 46 -10.43 9.53 6.29
C ILE A 46 -9.55 9.95 5.10
N ASN A 47 -8.27 9.61 5.12
CA ASN A 47 -7.36 9.92 4.04
C ASN A 47 -7.77 9.21 2.74
N ASP A 48 -8.11 7.92 2.80
CA ASP A 48 -8.59 7.15 1.64
C ASP A 48 -9.84 7.77 1.02
N VAL A 49 -10.84 8.17 1.84
CA VAL A 49 -12.06 8.83 1.38
C VAL A 49 -11.75 10.19 0.73
N LEU A 50 -10.83 10.96 1.31
CA LEU A 50 -10.40 12.25 0.74
C LEU A 50 -9.65 12.04 -0.58
N ASP A 51 -8.81 11.01 -0.68
CA ASP A 51 -8.09 10.69 -1.90
C ASP A 51 -9.07 10.28 -3.01
N ILE A 52 -10.04 9.39 -2.74
CA ILE A 52 -11.10 9.07 -3.70
C ILE A 52 -11.89 10.31 -4.14
N SER A 53 -12.26 11.18 -3.20
CA SER A 53 -12.99 12.40 -3.52
C SER A 53 -12.21 13.36 -4.42
N LYS A 54 -10.88 13.48 -4.23
CA LYS A 54 -10.00 14.25 -5.11
C LYS A 54 -9.84 13.63 -6.48
N ILE A 55 -9.75 12.28 -6.52
CA ILE A 55 -9.70 11.49 -7.74
C ILE A 55 -10.95 11.73 -8.57
N GLU A 56 -12.14 11.56 -7.99
CA GLU A 56 -13.43 11.76 -8.69
C GLU A 56 -13.63 13.20 -9.18
N ALA A 57 -13.09 14.18 -8.44
CA ALA A 57 -13.12 15.58 -8.83
C ALA A 57 -12.06 15.97 -9.87
N GLY A 58 -11.16 15.04 -10.26
CA GLY A 58 -10.01 15.36 -11.11
C GLY A 58 -9.03 16.38 -10.49
N ALA A 59 -9.05 16.52 -9.16
CA ALA A 59 -8.30 17.52 -8.39
C ALA A 59 -7.07 16.94 -7.69
N MET A 60 -6.63 15.73 -8.06
CA MET A 60 -5.44 15.14 -7.51
C MET A 60 -4.21 15.52 -8.32
N ASP A 61 -3.24 16.14 -7.67
CA ASP A 61 -1.96 16.52 -8.27
C ASP A 61 -0.94 15.38 -8.23
N ILE A 62 -0.04 15.37 -9.22
CA ILE A 62 1.14 14.51 -9.30
C ILE A 62 2.39 15.38 -9.19
N TYR A 63 3.33 14.99 -8.34
CA TYR A 63 4.61 15.65 -8.17
C TYR A 63 5.73 14.75 -8.71
N LEU A 64 6.10 14.96 -9.97
CA LEU A 64 7.12 14.16 -10.64
C LEU A 64 8.52 14.59 -10.20
N GLU A 65 9.31 13.63 -9.75
CA GLU A 65 10.73 13.80 -9.41
C GLU A 65 11.54 12.57 -9.82
N THR A 66 12.85 12.72 -9.98
CA THR A 66 13.74 11.60 -10.27
C THR A 66 14.33 11.08 -8.99
N PHE A 67 14.15 9.78 -8.73
CA PHE A 67 14.66 9.13 -7.52
C PHE A 67 15.22 7.73 -7.82
N PRO A 68 16.24 7.28 -7.05
CA PRO A 68 16.73 5.91 -7.12
C PRO A 68 15.66 4.94 -6.59
N VAL A 69 15.34 3.91 -7.37
CA VAL A 69 14.34 2.91 -6.95
C VAL A 69 14.80 2.16 -5.69
N ALA A 70 16.09 1.81 -5.64
CA ALA A 70 16.65 1.07 -4.50
C ALA A 70 16.45 1.79 -3.16
N ASP A 71 16.66 3.12 -3.11
CA ASP A 71 16.50 3.92 -1.88
C ASP A 71 15.05 3.91 -1.43
N MET A 72 14.11 4.12 -2.35
CA MET A 72 12.67 4.07 -2.07
C MET A 72 12.23 2.69 -1.57
N ILE A 73 12.79 1.60 -2.13
CA ILE A 73 12.48 0.23 -1.70
C ILE A 73 13.03 -0.05 -0.29
N GLN A 74 14.20 0.48 0.09
CA GLN A 74 14.71 0.37 1.46
C GLN A 74 13.77 1.03 2.48
N ASP A 75 13.24 2.22 2.17
CA ASP A 75 12.25 2.91 3.00
C ASP A 75 10.95 2.09 3.15
N VAL A 76 10.48 1.51 2.03
CA VAL A 76 9.30 0.63 2.02
C VAL A 76 9.55 -0.61 2.88
N GLN A 77 10.69 -1.26 2.74
CA GLN A 77 11.09 -2.42 3.54
C GLN A 77 11.09 -2.10 5.03
N ALA A 78 11.76 -1.03 5.44
CA ALA A 78 11.81 -0.61 6.84
C ALA A 78 10.41 -0.38 7.44
N THR A 79 9.49 0.16 6.62
CA THR A 79 8.12 0.47 7.05
C THR A 79 7.26 -0.79 7.17
N ILE A 80 7.40 -1.76 6.25
CA ILE A 80 6.50 -2.92 6.20
C ILE A 80 6.97 -4.10 7.03
N GLN A 81 8.28 -4.19 7.32
CA GLN A 81 8.91 -5.31 8.02
C GLN A 81 8.20 -5.69 9.33
N PRO A 82 7.87 -4.75 10.24
CA PRO A 82 7.17 -5.09 11.48
C PRO A 82 5.78 -5.70 11.26
N LEU A 83 5.10 -5.29 10.18
CA LEU A 83 3.77 -5.82 9.84
C LEU A 83 3.86 -7.26 9.28
N VAL A 84 4.89 -7.53 8.49
CA VAL A 84 5.16 -8.86 7.94
C VAL A 84 5.48 -9.85 9.07
N GLU A 85 6.37 -9.47 10.00
CA GLU A 85 6.78 -10.28 11.14
C GLU A 85 5.64 -10.56 12.11
N LYS A 86 4.70 -9.62 12.27
CA LYS A 86 3.54 -9.78 13.15
C LYS A 86 2.68 -11.01 12.81
N ASN A 87 2.62 -11.38 11.53
CA ASN A 87 1.88 -12.55 11.06
C ASN A 87 2.80 -13.75 10.77
N SER A 88 4.03 -13.75 11.33
CA SER A 88 5.04 -14.80 11.14
C SER A 88 5.39 -15.06 9.67
N ASN A 89 5.27 -14.03 8.82
CA ASN A 89 5.64 -14.09 7.42
C ASN A 89 7.12 -13.76 7.21
N SER A 90 7.69 -14.22 6.09
CA SER A 90 9.00 -13.78 5.58
C SER A 90 8.82 -12.78 4.45
N LEU A 91 9.74 -11.79 4.35
CA LEU A 91 9.78 -10.82 3.26
C LEU A 91 11.06 -11.02 2.43
N GLU A 92 10.88 -11.24 1.13
CA GLU A 92 11.96 -11.35 0.17
C GLU A 92 11.90 -10.17 -0.81
N ILE A 93 13.03 -9.48 -1.01
CA ILE A 93 13.11 -8.33 -1.93
C ILE A 93 14.18 -8.59 -2.99
N ASP A 94 13.76 -8.52 -4.25
CA ASP A 94 14.64 -8.59 -5.43
C ASP A 94 14.59 -7.26 -6.19
N CYS A 95 15.56 -6.39 -5.91
CA CYS A 95 15.71 -5.09 -6.56
C CYS A 95 17.10 -4.97 -7.18
N PRO A 96 17.30 -5.41 -8.43
CA PRO A 96 18.61 -5.36 -9.07
C PRO A 96 19.02 -3.91 -9.38
N ASP A 97 20.32 -3.62 -9.27
CA ASP A 97 20.91 -2.31 -9.56
C ASP A 97 20.59 -1.80 -10.97
N SER A 98 20.34 -2.71 -11.91
CA SER A 98 19.99 -2.39 -13.30
C SER A 98 18.66 -1.64 -13.47
N VAL A 99 17.79 -1.61 -12.45
CA VAL A 99 16.55 -0.81 -12.47
C VAL A 99 16.90 0.68 -12.46
N GLY A 100 17.87 1.09 -11.65
CA GLY A 100 18.37 2.46 -11.59
C GLY A 100 17.38 3.44 -10.99
N SER A 101 17.20 4.59 -11.65
CA SER A 101 16.26 5.64 -11.23
C SER A 101 15.06 5.71 -12.17
N ILE A 102 13.94 6.20 -11.64
CA ILE A 102 12.72 6.52 -12.40
C ILE A 102 12.33 7.98 -12.16
N HIS A 103 11.58 8.56 -13.10
CA HIS A 103 10.97 9.89 -12.99
C HIS A 103 9.46 9.71 -12.75
N SER A 104 9.02 9.86 -11.51
CA SER A 104 7.65 9.57 -11.11
C SER A 104 7.30 10.29 -9.80
N ASP A 105 6.09 10.09 -9.25
CA ASP A 105 5.71 10.57 -7.92
C ASP A 105 6.11 9.55 -6.86
N VAL A 106 7.25 9.78 -6.18
CA VAL A 106 7.80 8.86 -5.17
C VAL A 106 6.80 8.58 -4.04
N THR A 107 6.01 9.57 -3.65
CA THR A 107 5.03 9.43 -2.55
C THR A 107 3.90 8.48 -2.94
N LYS A 108 3.36 8.61 -4.16
CA LYS A 108 2.27 7.75 -4.66
C LYS A 108 2.75 6.34 -4.98
N VAL A 109 3.97 6.20 -5.53
CA VAL A 109 4.58 4.88 -5.75
C VAL A 109 4.78 4.16 -4.41
N ARG A 110 5.36 4.83 -3.41
CA ARG A 110 5.55 4.29 -2.07
C ARG A 110 4.21 3.90 -1.42
N GLN A 111 3.21 4.76 -1.48
CA GLN A 111 1.87 4.50 -0.92
C GLN A 111 1.21 3.29 -1.59
N GLY A 112 1.30 3.17 -2.90
CA GLY A 112 0.79 2.02 -3.65
C GLY A 112 1.48 0.72 -3.23
N LEU A 113 2.81 0.71 -3.13
CA LEU A 113 3.58 -0.46 -2.69
C LEU A 113 3.25 -0.87 -1.26
N LEU A 114 3.18 0.08 -0.33
CA LEU A 114 2.81 -0.19 1.06
C LEU A 114 1.40 -0.78 1.16
N ASN A 115 0.47 -0.31 0.34
CA ASN A 115 -0.88 -0.88 0.28
C ASN A 115 -0.88 -2.33 -0.22
N LEU A 116 -0.13 -2.64 -1.29
CA LEU A 116 -0.02 -4.01 -1.81
C LEU A 116 0.65 -4.94 -0.81
N LEU A 117 1.78 -4.53 -0.21
CA LEU A 117 2.52 -5.32 0.77
C LEU A 117 1.73 -5.52 2.07
N SER A 118 0.98 -4.51 2.52
CA SER A 118 0.09 -4.62 3.68
C SER A 118 -1.05 -5.62 3.41
N ASN A 119 -1.62 -5.63 2.21
CA ASN A 119 -2.62 -6.63 1.82
C ASN A 119 -1.99 -8.03 1.78
N ALA A 120 -0.83 -8.20 1.16
CA ALA A 120 -0.10 -9.47 1.15
C ALA A 120 0.14 -9.99 2.58
N SER A 121 0.65 -9.14 3.49
CA SER A 121 0.88 -9.51 4.90
C SER A 121 -0.40 -9.89 5.64
N LYS A 122 -1.51 -9.25 5.32
CA LYS A 122 -2.80 -9.49 5.95
C LYS A 122 -3.45 -10.80 5.53
N PHE A 123 -3.25 -11.23 4.29
CA PHE A 123 -3.87 -12.43 3.73
C PHE A 123 -2.93 -13.65 3.70
N THR A 124 -1.72 -13.51 4.26
CA THR A 124 -0.73 -14.57 4.41
C THR A 124 -0.45 -14.77 5.90
N GLU A 125 -0.42 -16.01 6.36
CA GLU A 125 -0.02 -16.41 7.72
C GLU A 125 1.09 -17.48 7.57
N GLU A 126 2.22 -17.30 8.26
CA GLU A 126 3.38 -18.20 8.25
C GLU A 126 3.90 -18.52 6.83
N GLY A 127 3.82 -17.53 5.94
CA GLY A 127 4.17 -17.68 4.54
C GLY A 127 5.26 -16.72 4.06
N THR A 128 5.37 -16.60 2.74
CA THR A 128 6.35 -15.74 2.09
C THR A 128 5.67 -14.65 1.30
N ILE A 129 6.15 -13.41 1.49
CA ILE A 129 5.81 -12.25 0.69
C ILE A 129 7.04 -11.85 -0.09
N SER A 130 6.94 -11.72 -1.39
CA SER A 130 8.05 -11.29 -2.23
C SER A 130 7.73 -9.99 -2.96
N LEU A 131 8.72 -9.09 -3.02
CA LEU A 131 8.68 -7.88 -3.84
C LEU A 131 9.78 -7.96 -4.87
N LYS A 132 9.41 -8.13 -6.12
CA LYS A 132 10.34 -8.20 -7.25
C LYS A 132 10.21 -6.97 -8.12
N ILE A 133 11.34 -6.29 -8.36
CA ILE A 133 11.41 -5.13 -9.25
C ILE A 133 12.14 -5.54 -10.54
N SER A 134 11.58 -5.18 -11.67
CA SER A 134 12.18 -5.43 -12.96
C SER A 134 11.95 -4.29 -13.92
N LYS A 135 12.93 -4.06 -14.82
CA LYS A 135 12.83 -3.08 -15.90
C LYS A 135 12.73 -3.81 -17.23
N VAL A 136 11.73 -3.44 -18.02
CA VAL A 136 11.49 -4.03 -19.34
C VAL A 136 11.28 -2.93 -20.38
N THR A 137 11.62 -3.21 -21.64
CA THR A 137 11.37 -2.28 -22.76
C THR A 137 10.29 -2.89 -23.65
N GLU A 138 9.17 -2.19 -23.80
CA GLU A 138 8.07 -2.59 -24.65
C GLU A 138 7.75 -1.45 -25.61
N GLU A 139 7.73 -1.72 -26.91
CA GLU A 139 7.41 -0.73 -27.97
C GLU A 139 8.29 0.54 -27.90
N GLY A 140 9.52 0.43 -27.39
CA GLY A 140 10.45 1.55 -27.25
C GLY A 140 10.26 2.38 -25.96
N VAL A 141 9.31 2.01 -25.11
CA VAL A 141 9.10 2.61 -23.80
C VAL A 141 9.73 1.72 -22.72
N GLU A 142 10.49 2.31 -21.81
CA GLU A 142 11.00 1.62 -20.63
C GLU A 142 9.93 1.60 -19.53
N TRP A 143 9.63 0.40 -19.04
CA TRP A 143 8.69 0.16 -17.95
C TRP A 143 9.40 -0.42 -16.74
N VAL A 144 8.93 -0.05 -15.56
CA VAL A 144 9.34 -0.66 -14.30
C VAL A 144 8.13 -1.37 -13.69
N ASN A 145 8.31 -2.67 -13.45
CA ASN A 145 7.31 -3.51 -12.80
C ASN A 145 7.71 -3.72 -11.33
N PHE A 146 6.76 -3.50 -10.44
CA PHE A 146 6.85 -3.80 -9.02
C PHE A 146 5.85 -4.92 -8.73
N ALA A 147 6.32 -6.15 -8.68
CA ALA A 147 5.49 -7.33 -8.46
C ALA A 147 5.54 -7.73 -6.97
N VAL A 148 4.41 -7.66 -6.30
CA VAL A 148 4.20 -8.14 -4.93
C VAL A 148 3.48 -9.47 -5.01
N ALA A 149 4.15 -10.55 -4.64
CA ALA A 149 3.55 -11.88 -4.58
C ALA A 149 3.47 -12.39 -3.14
N ASP A 150 2.42 -13.14 -2.84
CA ASP A 150 2.17 -13.76 -1.55
C ASP A 150 1.77 -15.23 -1.70
N THR A 151 2.07 -16.04 -0.70
CA THR A 151 1.65 -17.44 -0.59
C THR A 151 0.42 -17.60 0.30
N GLY A 152 -0.48 -16.63 0.27
CA GLY A 152 -1.67 -16.57 1.10
C GLY A 152 -2.86 -17.36 0.54
N ILE A 153 -4.05 -16.94 0.93
CA ILE A 153 -5.30 -17.64 0.59
C ILE A 153 -5.69 -17.57 -0.90
N GLY A 154 -5.04 -16.71 -1.69
CA GLY A 154 -5.42 -16.50 -3.08
C GLY A 154 -6.86 -16.02 -3.29
N MET A 155 -7.27 -15.95 -4.56
CA MET A 155 -8.60 -15.46 -4.96
C MET A 155 -9.15 -16.25 -6.13
N THR A 156 -10.49 -16.33 -6.22
CA THR A 156 -11.20 -16.86 -7.38
C THR A 156 -11.29 -15.79 -8.49
N GLU A 157 -11.60 -16.20 -9.73
CA GLU A 157 -11.83 -15.28 -10.84
C GLU A 157 -12.95 -14.28 -10.55
N GLU A 158 -14.01 -14.72 -9.87
CA GLU A 158 -15.13 -13.87 -9.48
C GLU A 158 -14.67 -12.77 -8.49
N GLN A 159 -13.84 -13.12 -7.51
CA GLN A 159 -13.27 -12.17 -6.55
C GLN A 159 -12.33 -11.17 -7.22
N MET A 160 -11.54 -11.59 -8.21
CA MET A 160 -10.64 -10.72 -8.95
C MET A 160 -11.38 -9.71 -9.84
N SER A 161 -12.56 -10.07 -10.40
CA SER A 161 -13.28 -9.25 -11.38
C SER A 161 -13.73 -7.87 -10.89
N GLY A 162 -13.91 -7.71 -9.57
CA GLY A 162 -14.34 -6.45 -8.94
C GLY A 162 -13.28 -5.75 -8.08
N LEU A 163 -12.07 -6.29 -8.01
CA LEU A 163 -11.09 -5.99 -6.96
C LEU A 163 -10.62 -4.53 -6.92
N PHE A 164 -10.58 -3.87 -8.07
CA PHE A 164 -10.14 -2.48 -8.22
C PHE A 164 -11.29 -1.45 -8.19
N GLN A 165 -12.51 -1.89 -7.90
CA GLN A 165 -13.64 -0.96 -7.72
C GLN A 165 -13.60 -0.37 -6.30
N ALA A 166 -13.93 0.90 -6.17
CA ALA A 166 -14.05 1.52 -4.86
C ALA A 166 -15.10 0.79 -4.00
N PHE A 167 -14.76 0.56 -2.72
CA PHE A 167 -15.59 -0.20 -1.77
C PHE A 167 -15.80 -1.68 -2.11
N ALA A 168 -15.10 -2.22 -3.12
CA ALA A 168 -15.14 -3.64 -3.42
C ALA A 168 -14.51 -4.45 -2.26
N ARG A 169 -15.21 -5.49 -1.83
CA ARG A 169 -14.74 -6.44 -0.81
C ARG A 169 -14.97 -7.84 -1.31
N ALA A 170 -13.98 -8.71 -1.15
CA ALA A 170 -14.04 -10.07 -1.67
C ALA A 170 -15.22 -10.89 -1.11
N GLU A 171 -15.68 -10.68 0.12
CA GLU A 171 -16.92 -11.22 0.73
C GLU A 171 -17.13 -10.65 2.15
N ALA A 172 -18.40 -10.67 2.63
CA ALA A 172 -18.75 -10.24 4.00
C ALA A 172 -18.14 -11.12 5.11
N SER A 173 -17.74 -12.37 4.81
CA SER A 173 -17.08 -13.31 5.72
C SER A 173 -15.60 -12.96 5.93
N THR A 174 -14.88 -12.63 4.86
CA THR A 174 -13.46 -12.23 4.85
C THR A 174 -13.27 -10.88 5.52
N SER A 175 -14.24 -9.96 5.35
CA SER A 175 -14.18 -8.61 5.94
C SER A 175 -14.29 -8.58 7.46
N ARG A 176 -14.95 -9.58 8.09
CA ARG A 176 -15.03 -9.71 9.56
C ARG A 176 -13.75 -10.20 10.20
N LYS A 177 -12.95 -11.03 9.50
CA LYS A 177 -11.69 -11.58 10.03
C LYS A 177 -10.52 -10.60 9.77
N PHE A 178 -10.51 -9.93 8.63
CA PHE A 178 -9.32 -9.20 8.18
C PHE A 178 -9.49 -7.66 8.09
N GLY A 179 -10.70 -7.09 8.18
CA GLY A 179 -10.95 -5.63 8.12
C GLY A 179 -10.51 -4.97 6.79
N GLY A 180 -10.68 -3.67 6.65
CA GLY A 180 -10.21 -2.89 5.50
C GLY A 180 -11.32 -2.08 4.84
N THR A 181 -10.95 -0.96 4.17
CA THR A 181 -11.87 -0.01 3.53
C THR A 181 -12.40 -0.50 2.19
N GLY A 182 -11.65 -1.35 1.51
CA GLY A 182 -11.86 -1.68 0.09
C GLY A 182 -11.50 -0.52 -0.87
N LEU A 183 -10.80 0.51 -0.38
CA LEU A 183 -10.40 1.68 -1.18
C LEU A 183 -8.95 1.60 -1.65
N GLY A 184 -8.07 0.95 -0.90
CA GLY A 184 -6.63 0.97 -1.15
C GLY A 184 -6.24 0.51 -2.56
N LEU A 185 -6.81 -0.60 -3.07
CA LEU A 185 -6.50 -1.09 -4.42
C LEU A 185 -7.03 -0.15 -5.52
N ALA A 186 -8.22 0.43 -5.33
CA ALA A 186 -8.77 1.42 -6.26
C ALA A 186 -7.89 2.67 -6.31
N ILE A 187 -7.44 3.17 -5.15
CA ILE A 187 -6.51 4.31 -5.04
C ILE A 187 -5.16 3.97 -5.70
N THR A 188 -4.60 2.78 -5.42
CA THR A 188 -3.35 2.33 -6.03
C THR A 188 -3.43 2.29 -7.55
N ARG A 189 -4.52 1.73 -8.09
CA ARG A 189 -4.73 1.69 -9.54
C ARG A 189 -4.81 3.08 -10.13
N HIS A 190 -5.53 3.98 -9.48
CA HIS A 190 -5.66 5.36 -9.94
C HIS A 190 -4.32 6.09 -9.93
N PHE A 191 -3.49 5.92 -8.89
CA PHE A 191 -2.13 6.47 -8.86
C PHE A 191 -1.30 5.96 -10.05
N CYS A 192 -1.34 4.65 -10.32
CA CYS A 192 -0.65 4.09 -11.48
C CYS A 192 -1.13 4.75 -12.79
N GLN A 193 -2.43 4.88 -12.98
CA GLN A 193 -3.03 5.47 -14.19
C GLN A 193 -2.65 6.95 -14.36
N MET A 194 -2.64 7.73 -13.28
CA MET A 194 -2.18 9.12 -13.31
C MET A 194 -0.70 9.25 -13.71
N MET A 195 0.12 8.24 -13.40
CA MET A 195 1.55 8.17 -13.78
C MET A 195 1.78 7.48 -15.13
N GLY A 196 0.70 7.19 -15.89
CA GLY A 196 0.77 6.57 -17.21
C GLY A 196 0.93 5.05 -17.20
N GLY A 197 0.72 4.40 -16.06
CA GLY A 197 0.79 2.96 -15.87
C GLY A 197 -0.54 2.31 -15.49
N ASP A 198 -0.49 1.09 -14.96
CA ASP A 198 -1.66 0.40 -14.38
C ASP A 198 -1.20 -0.63 -13.33
N VAL A 199 -2.16 -1.26 -12.65
CA VAL A 199 -1.95 -2.37 -11.74
C VAL A 199 -2.76 -3.57 -12.20
N SER A 200 -2.14 -4.74 -12.20
CA SER A 200 -2.76 -6.02 -12.53
C SER A 200 -2.70 -6.99 -11.37
N VAL A 201 -3.49 -8.05 -11.44
CA VAL A 201 -3.51 -9.14 -10.45
C VAL A 201 -3.59 -10.48 -11.17
N GLU A 202 -2.81 -11.43 -10.69
CA GLU A 202 -2.89 -12.86 -11.00
C GLU A 202 -3.03 -13.60 -9.68
N SER A 203 -3.97 -14.53 -9.56
CA SER A 203 -4.19 -15.26 -8.32
C SER A 203 -4.80 -16.63 -8.56
N GLU A 204 -4.45 -17.56 -7.68
CA GLU A 204 -5.02 -18.90 -7.62
C GLU A 204 -5.54 -19.16 -6.20
N SER A 205 -6.83 -19.47 -6.11
CA SER A 205 -7.51 -19.67 -4.82
C SER A 205 -6.88 -20.82 -4.02
N GLY A 206 -6.52 -20.55 -2.77
CA GLY A 206 -5.83 -21.49 -1.88
C GLY A 206 -4.32 -21.60 -2.10
N VAL A 207 -3.73 -20.84 -3.03
CA VAL A 207 -2.31 -20.98 -3.40
C VAL A 207 -1.54 -19.68 -3.24
N SER A 208 -1.93 -18.59 -3.96
CA SER A 208 -1.13 -17.37 -4.03
C SER A 208 -1.88 -16.21 -4.68
N SER A 209 -1.36 -14.98 -4.48
CA SER A 209 -1.69 -13.83 -5.32
C SER A 209 -0.43 -13.08 -5.74
N THR A 210 -0.47 -12.45 -6.91
CA THR A 210 0.59 -11.55 -7.39
C THR A 210 -0.06 -10.29 -7.93
N PHE A 211 0.27 -9.16 -7.31
CA PHE A 211 -0.12 -7.83 -7.76
C PHE A 211 1.06 -7.15 -8.41
N THR A 212 0.90 -6.66 -9.64
CA THR A 212 1.98 -5.98 -10.37
C THR A 212 1.59 -4.54 -10.68
N MET A 213 2.28 -3.57 -10.08
CA MET A 213 2.25 -2.18 -10.51
C MET A 213 3.25 -2.03 -11.67
N LYS A 214 2.76 -1.60 -12.84
CA LYS A 214 3.58 -1.32 -14.03
C LYS A 214 3.56 0.17 -14.30
N LEU A 215 4.72 0.82 -14.21
CA LEU A 215 4.88 2.25 -14.38
C LEU A 215 5.91 2.54 -15.49
N PRO A 216 5.73 3.61 -16.30
CA PRO A 216 6.80 4.03 -17.20
C PRO A 216 8.01 4.50 -16.37
N ALA A 217 9.23 4.23 -16.85
CA ALA A 217 10.46 4.71 -16.20
C ALA A 217 10.52 6.24 -16.14
N VAL A 218 9.84 6.90 -17.09
CA VAL A 218 9.64 8.36 -17.13
C VAL A 218 8.15 8.62 -17.27
N ALA A 219 7.52 9.03 -16.17
CA ALA A 219 6.12 9.45 -16.18
C ALA A 219 6.00 10.86 -16.77
N GLU A 220 4.94 11.10 -17.53
CA GLU A 220 4.59 12.41 -18.05
C GLU A 220 3.45 13.02 -17.23
N SER A 221 3.48 14.34 -17.04
CA SER A 221 2.38 15.04 -16.38
C SER A 221 1.12 14.94 -17.25
N PRO A 222 -0.04 14.53 -16.71
CA PRO A 222 -1.29 14.47 -17.47
C PRO A 222 -1.70 15.81 -18.12
N ASN A 223 -1.11 16.92 -17.69
CA ASN A 223 -1.38 18.27 -18.21
C ASN A 223 -0.57 18.62 -19.48
N THR A 224 0.29 17.74 -19.99
CA THR A 224 1.14 18.03 -21.17
C THR A 224 0.49 17.60 -22.49
N ALA A 225 -0.60 16.82 -22.44
CA ALA A 225 -1.27 16.27 -23.63
C ALA A 225 -2.32 17.22 -24.29
N GLU A 226 -2.60 18.39 -23.71
CA GLU A 226 -3.57 19.38 -24.23
C GLU A 226 -2.93 20.75 -24.54
N ARG A 227 -1.69 20.78 -25.07
CA ARG A 227 -1.15 22.02 -25.66
C ARG A 227 -0.59 21.82 -27.05
#